data_affaf59770cbc961b9874010b907b09b
#
_entry.id   affaf59770cbc961b9874010b907b09b
#
_cell.length_a   1.000
_cell.length_b   1.000
_cell.length_c   1.000
_cell.angle_alpha   90.00
_cell.angle_beta   90.00
_cell.angle_gamma   90.00
#
_symmetry.space_group_name_H-M   'P 1'
#
loop_
_entity.id
_entity.type
_entity.pdbx_description
1 polymer ?
#
loop_
_entity_poly.entity_id
_entity_poly.type
_entity_poly.pdbx_seq_one_letter_code
_entity_poly.pdbx_strand_id
1 'polypeptide(L)'
;MTDASPTTGAGPTTGRARVLHYSHHSTGLGHLVRSLAIARAIAERSDVLFCSGGPVPSGLAVPHGLRLVTLPPIGTGDGGALTSLDPRYSLDDAWDARRQQLLECFEAFDPDAVVIELFPFGRRKFARELLALLERARQGRPRAVVSSVRDLLVDAHPDKQRHDDEAAARLDAFFDAVIVHGDPRFARLEETFRPSVFPSVPVYYSGFVSPPTPVAPEVRRPCQVLVSAGGGMNGMRLFSTALEAHRATLGPMGLRTRIVTGPFLRAGSYEVLAKQSRSVDGLSVERFVPDLASAIAESAVSVSQCGYNTSIDLLRAGVPAVVVPYDEDGETEQWARARRLEALGVVGLLPAGRLSQKALADAVLGALTSTASPVTLDLDGADTTAALISSLVHALHAPDALAS
;
A
#
# COMPACT_ATOMS: atom_id res chain seq x y z
N MET A 1 -12.20 56.94 -32.82
CA MET A 1 -12.82 56.25 -31.66
C MET A 1 -12.28 54.84 -31.71
N THR A 2 -11.25 54.64 -30.92
CA THR A 2 -10.45 53.41 -30.82
C THR A 2 -10.99 52.60 -29.67
N ASP A 3 -11.53 51.44 -29.95
CA ASP A 3 -11.98 50.49 -28.96
C ASP A 3 -10.83 49.52 -28.65
N ALA A 4 -10.32 49.60 -27.42
CA ALA A 4 -9.24 48.77 -26.93
C ALA A 4 -9.87 47.66 -26.08
N SER A 5 -9.83 46.43 -26.59
CA SER A 5 -10.16 45.25 -25.82
C SER A 5 -9.10 45.00 -24.72
N PRO A 6 -9.50 44.67 -23.49
CA PRO A 6 -8.56 44.36 -22.45
C PRO A 6 -8.03 42.94 -22.58
N THR A 7 -6.72 42.80 -22.75
CA THR A 7 -5.99 41.56 -22.54
C THR A 7 -6.05 41.20 -21.07
N THR A 8 -6.83 40.21 -20.72
CA THR A 8 -6.80 39.57 -19.39
C THR A 8 -5.57 38.70 -19.29
N GLY A 9 -4.49 39.27 -18.79
CA GLY A 9 -3.37 38.51 -18.23
C GLY A 9 -3.86 37.76 -17.00
N ALA A 10 -3.88 36.45 -17.06
CA ALA A 10 -4.10 35.61 -15.90
C ALA A 10 -2.91 35.79 -14.94
N GLY A 11 -3.10 36.62 -13.92
CA GLY A 11 -2.18 36.70 -12.79
C GLY A 11 -2.17 35.39 -11.99
N PRO A 12 -1.15 35.13 -11.15
CA PRO A 12 -1.04 33.89 -10.40
C PRO A 12 -2.28 33.69 -9.51
N THR A 13 -2.98 32.60 -9.73
CA THR A 13 -4.11 32.19 -8.90
C THR A 13 -3.60 31.87 -7.50
N THR A 14 -3.97 32.67 -6.50
CA THR A 14 -3.71 32.48 -5.07
C THR A 14 -4.53 31.34 -4.46
N GLY A 15 -4.84 30.30 -5.22
CA GLY A 15 -5.58 29.11 -4.80
C GLY A 15 -4.63 27.99 -4.37
N ARG A 16 -5.14 27.07 -3.53
CA ARG A 16 -4.44 25.82 -3.18
C ARG A 16 -4.19 25.01 -4.45
N ALA A 17 -3.02 24.35 -4.53
CA ALA A 17 -2.74 23.43 -5.62
C ALA A 17 -3.77 22.30 -5.66
N ARG A 18 -4.14 21.85 -6.86
CA ARG A 18 -5.12 20.79 -7.08
C ARG A 18 -4.41 19.50 -7.50
N VAL A 19 -4.62 18.41 -6.75
CA VAL A 19 -3.96 17.13 -6.99
C VAL A 19 -5.01 16.05 -7.27
N LEU A 20 -4.96 15.44 -8.46
CA LEU A 20 -5.72 14.24 -8.77
C LEU A 20 -4.88 13.02 -8.38
N HIS A 21 -5.39 12.18 -7.47
CA HIS A 21 -4.73 10.95 -7.05
C HIS A 21 -5.55 9.73 -7.51
N TYR A 22 -5.03 8.97 -8.46
CA TYR A 22 -5.62 7.71 -8.91
C TYR A 22 -5.00 6.52 -8.17
N SER A 23 -5.86 5.69 -7.60
CA SER A 23 -5.47 4.41 -6.99
C SER A 23 -6.44 3.31 -7.36
N HIS A 24 -5.92 2.13 -7.70
CA HIS A 24 -6.73 0.95 -7.96
C HIS A 24 -6.31 -0.21 -7.06
N HIS A 25 -7.29 -0.90 -6.48
CA HIS A 25 -7.09 -2.14 -5.76
C HIS A 25 -8.13 -3.18 -6.23
N SER A 26 -7.70 -4.40 -6.41
CA SER A 26 -8.56 -5.53 -6.82
C SER A 26 -8.67 -6.58 -5.73
N THR A 27 -7.59 -6.77 -4.98
CA THR A 27 -7.47 -7.74 -3.89
C THR A 27 -6.69 -7.11 -2.74
N GLY A 28 -7.27 -7.09 -1.54
CA GLY A 28 -6.64 -6.51 -0.36
C GLY A 28 -6.74 -4.98 -0.29
N LEU A 29 -6.65 -4.44 0.93
CA LEU A 29 -6.80 -3.01 1.21
C LEU A 29 -5.48 -2.23 1.26
N GLY A 30 -4.33 -2.93 1.20
CA GLY A 30 -3.03 -2.31 1.43
C GLY A 30 -2.71 -1.13 0.51
N HIS A 31 -3.04 -1.26 -0.78
CA HIS A 31 -2.86 -0.17 -1.75
C HIS A 31 -3.77 1.03 -1.45
N LEU A 32 -5.05 0.76 -1.15
CA LEU A 32 -6.01 1.81 -0.83
C LEU A 32 -5.63 2.56 0.45
N VAL A 33 -5.29 1.84 1.52
CA VAL A 33 -4.89 2.41 2.82
C VAL A 33 -3.67 3.30 2.66
N ARG A 34 -2.63 2.84 1.97
CA ARG A 34 -1.43 3.64 1.68
C ARG A 34 -1.76 4.87 0.84
N SER A 35 -2.51 4.72 -0.25
CA SER A 35 -2.88 5.84 -1.12
C SER A 35 -3.74 6.88 -0.38
N LEU A 36 -4.64 6.45 0.51
CA LEU A 36 -5.41 7.37 1.34
C LEU A 36 -4.55 8.09 2.39
N ALA A 37 -3.54 7.44 2.95
CA ALA A 37 -2.58 8.10 3.86
C ALA A 37 -1.80 9.20 3.12
N ILE A 38 -1.32 8.93 1.90
CA ILE A 38 -0.66 9.92 1.05
C ILE A 38 -1.64 11.06 0.69
N ALA A 39 -2.84 10.72 0.24
CA ALA A 39 -3.84 11.70 -0.16
C ALA A 39 -4.25 12.62 1.01
N ARG A 40 -4.32 12.08 2.24
CA ARG A 40 -4.54 12.86 3.45
C ARG A 40 -3.42 13.89 3.68
N ALA A 41 -2.16 13.45 3.62
CA ALA A 41 -1.02 14.37 3.80
C ALA A 41 -0.99 15.47 2.73
N ILE A 42 -1.32 15.12 1.47
CA ILE A 42 -1.46 16.11 0.39
C ILE A 42 -2.61 17.08 0.69
N ALA A 43 -3.74 16.59 1.22
CA ALA A 43 -4.94 17.39 1.49
C ALA A 43 -4.74 18.45 2.59
N GLU A 44 -3.69 18.37 3.39
CA GLU A 44 -3.33 19.41 4.35
C GLU A 44 -2.94 20.72 3.65
N ARG A 45 -2.35 20.63 2.45
CA ARG A 45 -1.77 21.77 1.70
C ARG A 45 -2.39 22.01 0.33
N SER A 46 -3.14 21.04 -0.20
CA SER A 46 -3.70 21.06 -1.55
C SER A 46 -5.16 20.59 -1.54
N ASP A 47 -5.90 20.91 -2.59
CA ASP A 47 -7.20 20.30 -2.83
C ASP A 47 -6.98 18.94 -3.51
N VAL A 48 -7.60 17.88 -2.99
CA VAL A 48 -7.37 16.52 -3.49
C VAL A 48 -8.64 15.91 -4.05
N LEU A 49 -8.57 15.44 -5.29
CA LEU A 49 -9.55 14.56 -5.91
C LEU A 49 -8.97 13.14 -5.93
N PHE A 50 -9.52 12.26 -5.12
CA PHE A 50 -9.09 10.85 -5.06
C PHE A 50 -10.02 9.99 -5.93
N CYS A 51 -9.49 9.42 -7.00
CA CYS A 51 -10.18 8.51 -7.89
C CYS A 51 -9.87 7.06 -7.52
N SER A 52 -10.83 6.37 -6.90
CA SER A 52 -10.71 4.96 -6.56
C SER A 52 -11.18 4.08 -7.70
N GLY A 53 -10.29 3.25 -8.24
CA GLY A 53 -10.62 2.29 -9.29
C GLY A 53 -11.23 0.98 -8.77
N GLY A 54 -11.17 0.73 -7.47
CA GLY A 54 -11.77 -0.43 -6.81
C GLY A 54 -12.84 -0.01 -5.79
N PRO A 55 -13.61 -0.99 -5.27
CA PRO A 55 -14.67 -0.71 -4.30
C PRO A 55 -14.05 -0.19 -2.99
N VAL A 56 -14.60 0.91 -2.47
CA VAL A 56 -14.22 1.40 -1.14
C VAL A 56 -15.10 0.69 -0.11
N PRO A 57 -14.51 -0.07 0.84
CA PRO A 57 -15.28 -0.76 1.84
C PRO A 57 -16.14 0.18 2.69
N SER A 58 -17.36 -0.23 2.99
CA SER A 58 -18.21 0.45 3.96
C SER A 58 -17.51 0.47 5.32
N GLY A 59 -17.33 1.66 5.90
CA GLY A 59 -16.64 1.84 7.19
C GLY A 59 -15.15 2.16 7.09
N LEU A 60 -14.57 2.20 5.90
CA LEU A 60 -13.25 2.80 5.72
C LEU A 60 -13.37 4.31 5.86
N ALA A 61 -12.66 4.89 6.84
CA ALA A 61 -12.66 6.33 7.04
C ALA A 61 -11.98 7.03 5.86
N VAL A 62 -12.75 7.86 5.14
CA VAL A 62 -12.19 8.76 4.13
C VAL A 62 -11.63 9.99 4.85
N PRO A 63 -10.36 10.36 4.63
CA PRO A 63 -9.77 11.52 5.28
C PRO A 63 -10.55 12.81 5.00
N HIS A 64 -10.64 13.69 6.01
CA HIS A 64 -11.28 14.99 5.87
C HIS A 64 -10.54 15.86 4.82
N GLY A 65 -11.27 16.66 4.07
CA GLY A 65 -10.68 17.54 3.04
C GLY A 65 -10.40 16.88 1.68
N LEU A 66 -10.83 15.61 1.51
CA LEU A 66 -10.60 14.83 0.30
C LEU A 66 -11.93 14.60 -0.43
N ARG A 67 -11.96 14.91 -1.75
CA ARG A 67 -13.06 14.48 -2.62
C ARG A 67 -12.80 13.08 -3.13
N LEU A 68 -13.66 12.13 -2.75
CA LEU A 68 -13.57 10.74 -3.23
C LEU A 68 -14.55 10.54 -4.40
N VAL A 69 -14.03 9.98 -5.48
CA VAL A 69 -14.81 9.47 -6.62
C VAL A 69 -14.50 7.98 -6.78
N THR A 70 -15.52 7.16 -6.81
CA THR A 70 -15.39 5.72 -7.10
C THR A 70 -15.77 5.48 -8.55
N LEU A 71 -14.83 4.95 -9.33
CA LEU A 71 -15.08 4.53 -10.70
C LEU A 71 -15.87 3.21 -10.71
N PRO A 72 -16.61 2.87 -11.78
CA PRO A 72 -17.26 1.57 -11.90
C PRO A 72 -16.30 0.44 -11.54
N PRO A 73 -16.60 -0.38 -10.52
CA PRO A 73 -15.61 -1.27 -9.95
C PRO A 73 -15.33 -2.45 -10.88
N ILE A 74 -14.07 -2.67 -11.20
CA ILE A 74 -13.56 -3.86 -11.88
C ILE A 74 -12.65 -4.60 -10.92
N GLY A 75 -12.83 -5.88 -10.78
CA GLY A 75 -12.04 -6.74 -9.90
C GLY A 75 -11.75 -8.09 -10.54
N THR A 76 -11.13 -8.97 -9.76
CA THR A 76 -10.85 -10.33 -10.18
C THR A 76 -12.01 -11.22 -9.77
N GLY A 77 -12.66 -11.85 -10.74
CA GLY A 77 -13.71 -12.83 -10.52
C GLY A 77 -13.16 -14.23 -10.26
N ASP A 78 -14.07 -15.20 -10.16
CA ASP A 78 -13.72 -16.61 -10.05
C ASP A 78 -12.86 -17.05 -11.25
N GLY A 79 -11.73 -17.69 -11.00
CA GLY A 79 -10.78 -18.09 -12.05
C GLY A 79 -9.74 -17.04 -12.45
N GLY A 80 -9.65 -15.88 -11.75
CA GLY A 80 -8.58 -14.90 -11.96
C GLY A 80 -8.78 -13.92 -13.13
N ALA A 81 -9.88 -14.08 -13.89
CA ALA A 81 -10.24 -13.13 -14.96
C ALA A 81 -10.81 -11.83 -14.37
N LEU A 82 -10.60 -10.72 -15.10
CA LEU A 82 -11.25 -9.45 -14.74
C LEU A 82 -12.75 -9.54 -15.01
N THR A 83 -13.53 -8.95 -14.12
CA THR A 83 -15.00 -8.84 -14.25
C THR A 83 -15.46 -7.48 -13.71
N SER A 84 -16.59 -7.01 -14.22
CA SER A 84 -17.32 -5.92 -13.58
C SER A 84 -17.86 -6.41 -12.22
N LEU A 85 -17.64 -5.64 -11.17
CA LEU A 85 -18.23 -5.89 -9.85
C LEU A 85 -19.57 -5.16 -9.66
N ASP A 86 -19.98 -4.36 -10.66
CA ASP A 86 -21.28 -3.71 -10.69
C ASP A 86 -22.16 -4.44 -11.74
N PRO A 87 -23.26 -5.06 -11.33
CA PRO A 87 -24.12 -5.84 -12.22
C PRO A 87 -24.81 -4.98 -13.31
N ARG A 88 -24.76 -3.66 -13.21
CA ARG A 88 -25.32 -2.73 -14.21
C ARG A 88 -24.43 -2.63 -15.45
N TYR A 89 -23.19 -3.07 -15.41
CA TYR A 89 -22.24 -2.96 -16.50
C TYR A 89 -21.73 -4.34 -16.92
N SER A 90 -21.67 -4.57 -18.23
CA SER A 90 -20.74 -5.58 -18.76
C SER A 90 -19.28 -5.14 -18.48
N LEU A 91 -18.32 -6.03 -18.67
CA LEU A 91 -16.90 -5.65 -18.47
C LEU A 91 -16.49 -4.53 -19.45
N ASP A 92 -16.90 -4.60 -20.70
CA ASP A 92 -16.56 -3.59 -21.71
C ASP A 92 -17.24 -2.25 -21.42
N ASP A 93 -18.53 -2.25 -21.05
CA ASP A 93 -19.23 -1.02 -20.63
C ASP A 93 -18.58 -0.42 -19.37
N ALA A 94 -18.14 -1.24 -18.43
CA ALA A 94 -17.44 -0.78 -17.26
C ALA A 94 -16.11 -0.09 -17.62
N TRP A 95 -15.34 -0.64 -18.57
CA TRP A 95 -14.11 -0.02 -19.06
C TRP A 95 -14.35 1.34 -19.70
N ASP A 96 -15.38 1.46 -20.55
CA ASP A 96 -15.68 2.72 -21.22
C ASP A 96 -16.22 3.77 -20.24
N ALA A 97 -17.13 3.38 -19.34
CA ALA A 97 -17.64 4.25 -18.28
C ALA A 97 -16.54 4.77 -17.35
N ARG A 98 -15.59 3.89 -16.94
CA ARG A 98 -14.44 4.28 -16.12
C ARG A 98 -13.57 5.31 -16.80
N ARG A 99 -13.18 5.03 -18.05
CA ARG A 99 -12.35 5.95 -18.85
C ARG A 99 -13.03 7.30 -19.00
N GLN A 100 -14.30 7.32 -19.36
CA GLN A 100 -15.08 8.54 -19.52
C GLN A 100 -15.15 9.32 -18.20
N GLN A 101 -15.58 8.68 -17.10
CA GLN A 101 -15.69 9.33 -15.81
C GLN A 101 -14.35 9.86 -15.30
N LEU A 102 -13.24 9.12 -15.50
CA LEU A 102 -11.91 9.57 -15.10
C LEU A 102 -11.49 10.84 -15.85
N LEU A 103 -11.73 10.90 -17.16
CA LEU A 103 -11.44 12.09 -17.98
C LEU A 103 -12.36 13.27 -17.63
N GLU A 104 -13.65 13.04 -17.41
CA GLU A 104 -14.57 14.07 -16.93
C GLU A 104 -14.14 14.65 -15.57
N CYS A 105 -13.71 13.79 -14.66
CA CYS A 105 -13.15 14.20 -13.36
C CYS A 105 -11.88 15.03 -13.55
N PHE A 106 -10.99 14.64 -14.45
CA PHE A 106 -9.76 15.38 -14.75
C PHE A 106 -10.07 16.75 -15.32
N GLU A 107 -10.96 16.86 -16.32
CA GLU A 107 -11.34 18.13 -16.94
C GLU A 107 -12.02 19.08 -15.95
N ALA A 108 -13.01 18.57 -15.20
CA ALA A 108 -13.77 19.38 -14.26
C ALA A 108 -12.92 19.85 -13.07
N PHE A 109 -11.95 19.05 -12.66
CA PHE A 109 -11.07 19.37 -11.53
C PHE A 109 -9.86 20.19 -11.97
N ASP A 110 -9.40 20.06 -13.21
CA ASP A 110 -8.22 20.72 -13.81
C ASP A 110 -7.00 20.70 -12.86
N PRO A 111 -6.41 19.52 -12.57
CA PRO A 111 -5.38 19.38 -11.56
C PRO A 111 -4.05 20.02 -11.95
N ASP A 112 -3.26 20.48 -10.97
CA ASP A 112 -1.88 20.92 -11.12
C ASP A 112 -0.90 19.74 -11.06
N ALA A 113 -1.30 18.66 -10.37
CA ALA A 113 -0.57 17.41 -10.35
C ALA A 113 -1.49 16.19 -10.50
N VAL A 114 -0.96 15.14 -11.15
CA VAL A 114 -1.60 13.83 -11.30
C VAL A 114 -0.68 12.79 -10.66
N VAL A 115 -1.18 12.09 -9.64
CA VAL A 115 -0.46 11.02 -8.95
C VAL A 115 -1.11 9.70 -9.29
N ILE A 116 -0.35 8.75 -9.83
CA ILE A 116 -0.85 7.43 -10.23
C ILE A 116 -0.16 6.33 -9.44
N GLU A 117 -0.95 5.55 -8.72
CA GLU A 117 -0.45 4.45 -7.89
C GLU A 117 -0.01 3.28 -8.75
N LEU A 118 1.26 2.87 -8.59
CA LEU A 118 1.92 1.69 -9.14
C LEU A 118 2.05 1.64 -10.68
N PHE A 119 1.46 2.53 -11.46
CA PHE A 119 1.65 2.58 -12.91
C PHE A 119 2.86 3.46 -13.25
N PRO A 120 3.73 3.05 -14.19
CA PRO A 120 3.62 1.94 -15.12
C PRO A 120 4.25 0.60 -14.66
N PHE A 121 4.81 0.50 -13.48
CA PHE A 121 5.46 -0.71 -12.95
C PHE A 121 4.49 -1.87 -12.74
N GLY A 122 3.21 -1.55 -12.48
CA GLY A 122 2.10 -2.48 -12.36
C GLY A 122 0.83 -1.91 -12.99
N ARG A 123 -0.34 -2.44 -12.62
CA ARG A 123 -1.65 -1.97 -13.13
C ARG A 123 -1.79 -2.02 -14.65
N ARG A 124 -1.00 -2.82 -15.36
CA ARG A 124 -1.00 -2.92 -16.83
C ARG A 124 -2.36 -3.28 -17.42
N LYS A 125 -3.16 -4.06 -16.70
CA LYS A 125 -4.55 -4.37 -17.09
C LYS A 125 -5.42 -3.11 -17.18
N PHE A 126 -5.03 -2.02 -16.50
CA PHE A 126 -5.70 -0.72 -16.48
C PHE A 126 -5.04 0.32 -17.40
N ALA A 127 -4.07 -0.08 -18.22
CA ALA A 127 -3.34 0.82 -19.12
C ALA A 127 -4.27 1.59 -20.06
N ARG A 128 -5.39 1.00 -20.50
CA ARG A 128 -6.36 1.64 -21.42
C ARG A 128 -6.90 2.97 -20.87
N GLU A 129 -7.28 3.01 -19.59
CA GLU A 129 -7.79 4.24 -18.96
C GLU A 129 -6.66 5.16 -18.51
N LEU A 130 -5.54 4.60 -18.04
CA LEU A 130 -4.42 5.39 -17.53
C LEU A 130 -3.63 6.09 -18.63
N LEU A 131 -3.42 5.45 -19.79
CA LEU A 131 -2.79 6.11 -20.93
C LEU A 131 -3.64 7.26 -21.45
N ALA A 132 -4.98 7.11 -21.55
CA ALA A 132 -5.87 8.19 -21.93
C ALA A 132 -5.77 9.40 -20.97
N LEU A 133 -5.71 9.13 -19.64
CA LEU A 133 -5.49 10.18 -18.64
C LEU A 133 -4.12 10.86 -18.82
N LEU A 134 -3.06 10.07 -19.03
CA LEU A 134 -1.70 10.59 -19.19
C LEU A 134 -1.53 11.41 -20.47
N GLU A 135 -2.06 10.94 -21.60
CA GLU A 135 -2.10 11.69 -22.86
C GLU A 135 -2.82 13.02 -22.68
N ARG A 136 -3.94 13.01 -21.96
CA ARG A 136 -4.69 14.24 -21.69
C ARG A 136 -3.95 15.17 -20.73
N ALA A 137 -3.28 14.63 -19.71
CA ALA A 137 -2.47 15.41 -18.76
C ALA A 137 -1.27 16.11 -19.43
N ARG A 138 -0.75 15.57 -20.52
CA ARG A 138 0.34 16.17 -21.32
C ARG A 138 -0.14 17.21 -22.33
N GLN A 139 -1.43 17.39 -22.48
CA GLN A 139 -2.01 18.43 -23.34
C GLN A 139 -2.37 19.67 -22.51
N GLY A 140 -2.24 20.85 -23.14
CA GLY A 140 -2.61 22.13 -22.53
C GLY A 140 -1.53 22.67 -21.58
N ARG A 141 -1.92 23.14 -20.37
CA ARG A 141 -0.98 23.72 -19.42
C ARG A 141 -0.06 22.68 -18.79
N PRO A 142 1.17 23.05 -18.36
CA PRO A 142 2.05 22.14 -17.64
C PRO A 142 1.41 21.61 -16.37
N ARG A 143 1.62 20.32 -16.10
CA ARG A 143 1.19 19.59 -14.89
C ARG A 143 2.28 18.64 -14.43
N ALA A 144 2.40 18.46 -13.11
CA ALA A 144 3.27 17.43 -12.56
C ALA A 144 2.59 16.06 -12.67
N VAL A 145 3.23 15.10 -13.32
CA VAL A 145 2.74 13.71 -13.39
C VAL A 145 3.69 12.80 -12.65
N VAL A 146 3.19 12.13 -11.60
CA VAL A 146 4.00 11.39 -10.63
C VAL A 146 3.55 9.94 -10.57
N SER A 147 4.51 9.02 -10.69
CA SER A 147 4.31 7.61 -10.37
C SER A 147 4.59 7.37 -8.88
N SER A 148 3.61 6.87 -8.15
CA SER A 148 3.69 6.54 -6.73
C SER A 148 3.86 5.03 -6.57
N VAL A 149 5.00 4.56 -6.08
CA VAL A 149 5.36 3.15 -6.07
C VAL A 149 5.84 2.71 -4.69
N ARG A 150 5.60 1.45 -4.33
CA ARG A 150 6.06 0.87 -3.06
C ARG A 150 7.54 0.46 -3.12
N ASP A 151 8.08 0.05 -1.97
CA ASP A 151 9.48 -0.31 -1.72
C ASP A 151 10.06 -1.39 -2.67
N LEU A 152 9.27 -2.42 -2.97
CA LEU A 152 9.66 -3.57 -3.78
C LEU A 152 8.62 -3.87 -4.85
N LEU A 153 9.07 -4.24 -6.03
CA LEU A 153 8.22 -4.72 -7.13
C LEU A 153 8.26 -6.25 -7.19
N VAL A 154 7.19 -6.86 -7.69
CA VAL A 154 7.16 -8.31 -7.95
C VAL A 154 8.17 -8.65 -9.03
N ASP A 155 9.13 -9.53 -8.71
CA ASP A 155 10.25 -9.89 -9.59
C ASP A 155 9.98 -11.14 -10.44
N ALA A 156 9.12 -12.04 -9.96
CA ALA A 156 8.82 -13.32 -10.63
C ALA A 156 7.76 -13.16 -11.73
N HIS A 157 8.18 -12.77 -12.93
CA HIS A 157 7.31 -12.75 -14.11
C HIS A 157 8.09 -13.26 -15.34
N PRO A 158 7.52 -14.17 -16.16
CA PRO A 158 8.22 -14.71 -17.34
C PRO A 158 8.73 -13.64 -18.33
N ASP A 159 7.96 -12.55 -18.51
CA ASP A 159 8.28 -11.45 -19.42
C ASP A 159 8.82 -10.21 -18.69
N LYS A 160 9.48 -10.39 -17.54
CA LYS A 160 9.93 -9.28 -16.66
C LYS A 160 10.70 -8.21 -17.43
N GLN A 161 11.70 -8.62 -18.24
CA GLN A 161 12.51 -7.66 -18.99
C GLN A 161 11.66 -6.78 -19.92
N ARG A 162 10.78 -7.38 -20.72
CA ARG A 162 9.89 -6.63 -21.61
C ARG A 162 8.98 -5.67 -20.82
N HIS A 163 8.48 -6.10 -19.67
CA HIS A 163 7.63 -5.26 -18.84
C HIS A 163 8.37 -4.08 -18.24
N ASP A 164 9.62 -4.28 -17.82
CA ASP A 164 10.46 -3.21 -17.29
C ASP A 164 10.83 -2.22 -18.40
N ASP A 165 11.13 -2.70 -19.62
CA ASP A 165 11.41 -1.86 -20.78
C ASP A 165 10.19 -1.01 -21.19
N GLU A 166 8.99 -1.62 -21.23
CA GLU A 166 7.75 -0.91 -21.50
C GLU A 166 7.44 0.13 -20.39
N ALA A 167 7.72 -0.20 -19.13
CA ALA A 167 7.52 0.74 -18.03
C ALA A 167 8.50 1.90 -18.11
N ALA A 168 9.78 1.66 -18.43
CA ALA A 168 10.78 2.71 -18.63
C ALA A 168 10.38 3.66 -19.76
N ALA A 169 9.96 3.15 -20.91
CA ALA A 169 9.49 3.96 -22.03
C ALA A 169 8.27 4.83 -21.65
N ARG A 170 7.33 4.30 -20.87
CA ARG A 170 6.17 5.07 -20.39
C ARG A 170 6.56 6.12 -19.35
N LEU A 171 7.54 5.84 -18.50
CA LEU A 171 8.07 6.82 -17.55
C LEU A 171 8.62 8.02 -18.31
N ASP A 172 9.52 7.82 -19.26
CA ASP A 172 10.11 8.91 -20.05
C ASP A 172 9.08 9.67 -20.89
N ALA A 173 8.02 8.99 -21.34
CA ALA A 173 6.98 9.62 -22.17
C ALA A 173 5.98 10.47 -21.35
N PHE A 174 5.67 10.06 -20.12
CA PHE A 174 4.50 10.59 -19.41
C PHE A 174 4.75 11.08 -17.99
N PHE A 175 5.89 10.84 -17.37
CA PHE A 175 6.09 11.16 -15.96
C PHE A 175 7.20 12.17 -15.75
N ASP A 176 7.05 13.00 -14.72
CA ASP A 176 8.06 13.98 -14.28
C ASP A 176 8.85 13.47 -13.08
N ALA A 177 8.28 12.49 -12.34
CA ALA A 177 8.94 11.90 -11.19
C ALA A 177 8.39 10.50 -10.86
N VAL A 178 9.25 9.69 -10.25
CA VAL A 178 8.87 8.48 -9.54
C VAL A 178 9.10 8.71 -8.05
N ILE A 179 8.08 8.50 -7.22
CA ILE A 179 8.22 8.53 -5.76
C ILE A 179 8.09 7.10 -5.22
N VAL A 180 9.20 6.61 -4.67
CA VAL A 180 9.27 5.28 -4.04
C VAL A 180 8.96 5.43 -2.55
N HIS A 181 7.91 4.73 -2.10
CA HIS A 181 7.51 4.72 -0.69
C HIS A 181 8.31 3.67 0.08
N GLY A 182 9.54 3.99 0.35
CA GLY A 182 10.51 3.18 1.05
C GLY A 182 11.76 3.97 1.37
N ASP A 183 12.63 3.39 2.18
CA ASP A 183 13.94 3.94 2.52
C ASP A 183 15.00 3.31 1.61
N PRO A 184 15.86 4.10 0.92
CA PRO A 184 16.89 3.56 0.04
C PRO A 184 17.94 2.71 0.76
N ARG A 185 18.04 2.81 2.11
CA ARG A 185 18.86 1.93 2.94
C ARG A 185 18.23 0.54 3.11
N PHE A 186 16.91 0.44 2.92
CA PHE A 186 16.18 -0.83 2.97
C PHE A 186 16.13 -1.52 1.61
N ALA A 187 15.74 -0.81 0.56
CA ALA A 187 15.68 -1.31 -0.81
C ALA A 187 15.73 -0.17 -1.82
N ARG A 188 16.42 -0.39 -2.93
CA ARG A 188 16.43 0.52 -4.06
C ARG A 188 15.56 0.01 -5.20
N LEU A 189 14.97 0.92 -5.97
CA LEU A 189 14.10 0.58 -7.11
C LEU A 189 14.82 -0.31 -8.11
N GLU A 190 16.09 -0.04 -8.38
CA GLU A 190 16.95 -0.75 -9.33
C GLU A 190 17.17 -2.23 -8.96
N GLU A 191 16.92 -2.62 -7.72
CA GLU A 191 17.03 -4.01 -7.30
C GLU A 191 15.93 -4.90 -7.88
N THR A 192 14.75 -4.30 -8.13
CA THR A 192 13.56 -5.02 -8.63
C THR A 192 13.00 -4.46 -9.93
N PHE A 193 13.54 -3.35 -10.44
CA PHE A 193 13.24 -2.75 -11.74
C PHE A 193 14.51 -2.70 -12.58
N ARG A 194 14.56 -3.50 -13.64
CA ARG A 194 15.80 -3.72 -14.43
C ARG A 194 15.52 -3.61 -15.92
N PRO A 195 15.15 -2.42 -16.43
CA PRO A 195 14.99 -2.21 -17.86
C PRO A 195 16.33 -2.25 -18.57
N SER A 196 16.32 -2.51 -19.88
CA SER A 196 17.52 -2.45 -20.74
C SER A 196 18.18 -1.08 -20.74
N VAL A 197 17.36 -0.02 -20.65
CA VAL A 197 17.79 1.37 -20.48
C VAL A 197 17.00 1.98 -19.33
N PHE A 198 17.70 2.48 -18.32
CA PHE A 198 17.03 3.11 -17.17
C PHE A 198 16.42 4.46 -17.60
N PRO A 199 15.19 4.79 -17.17
CA PRO A 199 14.54 6.04 -17.57
C PRO A 199 15.28 7.26 -17.01
N SER A 200 15.15 8.39 -17.72
CA SER A 200 15.75 9.67 -17.31
C SER A 200 14.97 10.38 -16.19
N VAL A 201 13.75 9.90 -15.92
CA VAL A 201 12.85 10.48 -14.91
C VAL A 201 13.46 10.36 -13.50
N PRO A 202 13.52 11.46 -12.71
CA PRO A 202 14.08 11.43 -11.36
C PRO A 202 13.29 10.50 -10.44
N VAL A 203 14.04 9.76 -9.60
CA VAL A 203 13.51 8.84 -8.59
C VAL A 203 13.76 9.43 -7.20
N TYR A 204 12.68 9.64 -6.45
CA TYR A 204 12.72 10.13 -5.08
C TYR A 204 12.29 9.04 -4.11
N TYR A 205 12.91 8.97 -2.96
CA TYR A 205 12.52 8.09 -1.86
C TYR A 205 11.86 8.91 -0.77
N SER A 206 10.61 8.62 -0.46
CA SER A 206 9.84 9.38 0.53
C SER A 206 9.94 8.84 1.96
N GLY A 207 10.53 7.67 2.13
CA GLY A 207 10.31 6.87 3.34
C GLY A 207 9.06 6.01 3.23
N PHE A 208 8.85 5.11 4.22
CA PHE A 208 7.69 4.24 4.26
C PHE A 208 6.42 5.01 4.60
N VAL A 209 5.32 4.69 3.91
CA VAL A 209 4.02 5.31 4.13
C VAL A 209 3.15 4.39 4.98
N SER A 210 2.75 4.90 6.12
CA SER A 210 1.78 4.26 7.02
C SER A 210 0.75 5.30 7.46
N PRO A 211 -0.48 4.90 7.77
CA PRO A 211 -1.39 5.75 8.51
C PRO A 211 -0.74 6.21 9.82
N PRO A 212 -1.04 7.42 10.31
CA PRO A 212 -0.55 7.86 11.60
C PRO A 212 -0.96 6.85 12.66
N THR A 213 0.04 6.30 13.35
CA THR A 213 -0.21 5.35 14.45
C THR A 213 -0.59 6.14 15.69
N PRO A 214 -1.60 5.71 16.45
CA PRO A 214 -1.84 6.25 17.77
C PRO A 214 -0.60 6.15 18.64
N VAL A 215 -0.48 7.06 19.60
CA VAL A 215 0.60 7.11 20.59
C VAL A 215 0.80 5.72 21.21
N ALA A 216 2.07 5.40 21.54
CA ALA A 216 2.44 4.14 22.17
C ALA A 216 1.42 3.72 23.26
N PRO A 217 0.97 2.46 23.26
CA PRO A 217 -0.08 2.03 24.18
C PRO A 217 0.38 2.23 25.63
N GLU A 218 -0.52 2.76 26.47
CA GLU A 218 -0.27 2.93 27.89
C GLU A 218 -0.02 1.58 28.62
N VAL A 219 -0.49 0.48 28.01
CA VAL A 219 -0.43 -0.85 28.62
C VAL A 219 0.05 -1.89 27.60
N ARG A 220 1.27 -2.41 27.80
CA ARG A 220 1.72 -3.64 27.13
C ARG A 220 1.10 -4.86 27.81
N ARG A 221 0.75 -5.87 27.02
CA ARG A 221 0.25 -7.17 27.49
C ARG A 221 1.38 -8.20 27.44
N PRO A 222 2.15 -8.36 28.52
CA PRO A 222 3.43 -9.08 28.50
C PRO A 222 3.34 -10.57 28.16
N CYS A 223 2.13 -11.14 28.18
CA CYS A 223 1.92 -12.56 27.87
C CYS A 223 1.10 -12.77 26.59
N GLN A 224 0.85 -11.72 25.80
CA GLN A 224 0.00 -11.85 24.60
C GLN A 224 0.82 -12.01 23.33
N VAL A 225 0.56 -13.07 22.57
CA VAL A 225 1.00 -13.30 21.19
C VAL A 225 -0.13 -12.86 20.26
N LEU A 226 0.12 -11.90 19.40
CA LEU A 226 -0.83 -11.49 18.36
C LEU A 226 -0.48 -12.18 17.05
N VAL A 227 -1.47 -12.82 16.42
CA VAL A 227 -1.30 -13.49 15.12
C VAL A 227 -2.19 -12.81 14.08
N SER A 228 -1.61 -12.38 12.93
CA SER A 228 -2.36 -11.72 11.86
C SER A 228 -1.85 -12.09 10.46
N ALA A 229 -2.68 -11.88 9.44
CA ALA A 229 -2.30 -12.09 8.03
C ALA A 229 -2.86 -10.96 7.14
N GLY A 230 -2.76 -9.71 7.58
CA GLY A 230 -3.27 -8.56 6.87
C GLY A 230 -4.77 -8.70 6.55
N GLY A 231 -5.14 -8.71 5.27
CA GLY A 231 -6.54 -8.92 4.84
C GLY A 231 -7.10 -10.33 5.12
N GLY A 232 -6.24 -11.31 5.36
CA GLY A 232 -6.61 -12.67 5.79
C GLY A 232 -6.88 -13.66 4.66
N MET A 233 -6.92 -13.26 3.41
CA MET A 233 -7.28 -14.15 2.28
C MET A 233 -6.44 -15.43 2.27
N ASN A 234 -5.13 -15.31 2.45
CA ASN A 234 -4.15 -16.40 2.42
C ASN A 234 -3.61 -16.76 3.83
N GLY A 235 -4.38 -16.44 4.89
CA GLY A 235 -3.92 -16.60 6.28
C GLY A 235 -4.20 -17.95 6.92
N MET A 236 -5.04 -18.79 6.32
CA MET A 236 -5.60 -19.98 7.00
C MET A 236 -4.53 -20.93 7.53
N ARG A 237 -3.47 -21.18 6.77
CA ARG A 237 -2.35 -22.04 7.19
C ARG A 237 -1.64 -21.49 8.43
N LEU A 238 -1.38 -20.19 8.47
CA LEU A 238 -0.77 -19.54 9.63
C LEU A 238 -1.68 -19.61 10.86
N PHE A 239 -2.98 -19.32 10.68
CA PHE A 239 -3.94 -19.31 11.78
C PHE A 239 -4.14 -20.68 12.40
N SER A 240 -4.30 -21.73 11.57
CA SER A 240 -4.45 -23.10 12.07
C SER A 240 -3.17 -23.58 12.79
N THR A 241 -1.99 -23.28 12.25
CA THR A 241 -0.73 -23.62 12.90
C THR A 241 -0.55 -22.87 14.22
N ALA A 242 -0.96 -21.59 14.30
CA ALA A 242 -0.89 -20.81 15.54
C ALA A 242 -1.83 -21.36 16.62
N LEU A 243 -3.04 -21.80 16.23
CA LEU A 243 -3.98 -22.47 17.12
C LEU A 243 -3.36 -23.77 17.70
N GLU A 244 -2.77 -24.58 16.84
CA GLU A 244 -2.09 -25.81 17.26
C GLU A 244 -0.87 -25.54 18.14
N ALA A 245 -0.05 -24.54 17.80
CA ALA A 245 1.11 -24.12 18.60
C ALA A 245 0.68 -23.62 19.99
N HIS A 246 -0.44 -22.91 20.07
CA HIS A 246 -1.00 -22.48 21.34
C HIS A 246 -1.43 -23.68 22.19
N ARG A 247 -2.20 -24.60 21.62
CA ARG A 247 -2.66 -25.80 22.35
C ARG A 247 -1.52 -26.66 22.89
N ALA A 248 -0.51 -26.87 22.05
CA ALA A 248 0.56 -27.80 22.37
C ALA A 248 1.65 -27.20 23.28
N THR A 249 1.90 -25.89 23.16
CA THR A 249 3.09 -25.29 23.79
C THR A 249 2.82 -23.94 24.44
N LEU A 250 2.32 -22.95 23.71
CA LEU A 250 2.28 -21.56 24.20
C LEU A 250 1.29 -21.39 25.35
N GLY A 251 0.09 -21.99 25.27
CA GLY A 251 -0.90 -21.98 26.35
C GLY A 251 -0.41 -22.64 27.62
N PRO A 252 0.10 -23.88 27.58
CA PRO A 252 0.73 -24.53 28.74
C PRO A 252 1.86 -23.71 29.38
N MET A 253 2.56 -22.85 28.61
CA MET A 253 3.59 -21.93 29.13
C MET A 253 3.02 -20.61 29.69
N GLY A 254 1.70 -20.48 29.79
CA GLY A 254 1.04 -19.28 30.33
C GLY A 254 0.87 -18.12 29.34
N LEU A 255 1.17 -18.32 28.04
CA LEU A 255 0.96 -17.31 27.03
C LEU A 255 -0.51 -17.31 26.56
N ARG A 256 -0.98 -16.13 26.15
CA ARG A 256 -2.29 -15.96 25.51
C ARG A 256 -2.08 -15.71 24.03
N THR A 257 -2.91 -16.30 23.18
CA THR A 257 -2.82 -16.07 21.73
C THR A 257 -4.10 -15.42 21.22
N ARG A 258 -3.96 -14.30 20.53
CA ARG A 258 -5.03 -13.56 19.87
C ARG A 258 -4.83 -13.64 18.36
N ILE A 259 -5.76 -14.27 17.66
CA ILE A 259 -5.72 -14.42 16.19
C ILE A 259 -6.68 -13.41 15.58
N VAL A 260 -6.17 -12.48 14.78
CA VAL A 260 -6.94 -11.52 13.98
C VAL A 260 -6.90 -11.97 12.53
N THR A 261 -8.01 -12.53 12.05
CA THR A 261 -8.03 -13.23 10.76
C THR A 261 -8.07 -12.30 9.54
N GLY A 262 -8.53 -11.08 9.71
CA GLY A 262 -8.77 -10.14 8.61
C GLY A 262 -10.15 -10.32 7.95
N PRO A 263 -10.65 -9.28 7.26
CA PRO A 263 -12.01 -9.25 6.71
C PRO A 263 -12.23 -10.22 5.55
N PHE A 264 -11.17 -10.60 4.82
CA PHE A 264 -11.27 -11.39 3.58
C PHE A 264 -11.07 -12.89 3.79
N LEU A 265 -10.88 -13.36 5.04
CA LEU A 265 -10.92 -14.79 5.30
C LEU A 265 -12.32 -15.33 5.01
N ARG A 266 -12.41 -16.42 4.26
CA ARG A 266 -13.68 -17.09 3.92
C ARG A 266 -14.48 -17.37 5.18
N ALA A 267 -15.81 -17.13 5.15
CA ALA A 267 -16.69 -17.26 6.31
C ALA A 267 -16.59 -18.64 6.98
N GLY A 268 -16.66 -19.72 6.19
CA GLY A 268 -16.54 -21.08 6.71
C GLY A 268 -15.19 -21.36 7.39
N SER A 269 -14.09 -20.81 6.86
CA SER A 269 -12.75 -20.92 7.50
C SER A 269 -12.71 -20.20 8.85
N TYR A 270 -13.29 -19.00 8.93
CA TYR A 270 -13.42 -18.28 10.18
C TYR A 270 -14.23 -19.05 11.23
N GLU A 271 -15.38 -19.60 10.83
CA GLU A 271 -16.25 -20.36 11.73
C GLU A 271 -15.55 -21.60 12.31
N VAL A 272 -14.75 -22.29 11.48
CA VAL A 272 -13.94 -23.42 11.93
C VAL A 272 -12.93 -22.98 13.00
N LEU A 273 -12.15 -21.92 12.74
CA LEU A 273 -11.18 -21.40 13.71
C LEU A 273 -11.86 -20.91 15.00
N ALA A 274 -12.94 -20.15 14.88
CA ALA A 274 -13.71 -19.64 16.01
C ALA A 274 -14.32 -20.75 16.86
N LYS A 275 -14.84 -21.82 16.22
CA LYS A 275 -15.34 -22.99 16.94
C LYS A 275 -14.22 -23.70 17.70
N GLN A 276 -13.07 -23.90 17.05
CA GLN A 276 -11.93 -24.59 17.65
C GLN A 276 -11.30 -23.79 18.80
N SER A 277 -11.38 -22.46 18.80
CA SER A 277 -10.80 -21.62 19.87
C SER A 277 -11.64 -21.62 21.15
N ARG A 278 -12.98 -21.81 21.07
CA ARG A 278 -13.89 -21.71 22.23
C ARG A 278 -13.56 -22.66 23.40
N SER A 279 -12.95 -23.80 23.09
CA SER A 279 -12.58 -24.83 24.07
C SER A 279 -11.14 -24.74 24.53
N VAL A 280 -10.41 -23.66 24.18
CA VAL A 280 -8.99 -23.51 24.45
C VAL A 280 -8.79 -22.26 25.30
N ASP A 281 -8.35 -22.46 26.54
CA ASP A 281 -8.09 -21.33 27.43
C ASP A 281 -6.94 -20.46 26.92
N GLY A 282 -7.08 -19.14 27.07
CA GLY A 282 -6.08 -18.18 26.61
C GLY A 282 -6.01 -17.95 25.10
N LEU A 283 -6.90 -18.59 24.29
CA LEU A 283 -6.95 -18.41 22.83
C LEU A 283 -8.20 -17.64 22.42
N SER A 284 -8.05 -16.58 21.63
CA SER A 284 -9.16 -15.84 21.00
C SER A 284 -8.99 -15.73 19.50
N VAL A 285 -10.12 -15.76 18.77
CA VAL A 285 -10.15 -15.55 17.33
C VAL A 285 -11.15 -14.42 17.02
N GLU A 286 -10.67 -13.40 16.36
CA GLU A 286 -11.44 -12.21 15.95
C GLU A 286 -11.30 -12.00 14.45
N ARG A 287 -12.37 -11.56 13.81
CA ARG A 287 -12.34 -11.29 12.38
C ARG A 287 -11.62 -9.98 12.06
N PHE A 288 -11.83 -8.98 12.86
CA PHE A 288 -11.36 -7.63 12.61
C PHE A 288 -11.12 -6.88 13.93
N VAL A 289 -10.09 -6.06 13.94
CA VAL A 289 -9.85 -5.06 14.98
C VAL A 289 -9.78 -3.69 14.32
N PRO A 290 -10.33 -2.64 14.95
CA PRO A 290 -10.32 -1.29 14.37
C PRO A 290 -8.92 -0.77 14.08
N ASP A 291 -7.96 -1.11 14.92
CA ASP A 291 -6.57 -0.68 14.85
C ASP A 291 -5.63 -1.86 15.12
N LEU A 292 -5.11 -2.44 14.02
CA LEU A 292 -4.19 -3.56 14.11
C LEU A 292 -2.79 -3.10 14.59
N ALA A 293 -2.38 -1.89 14.21
CA ALA A 293 -1.09 -1.35 14.62
C ALA A 293 -1.00 -1.18 16.15
N SER A 294 -2.04 -0.65 16.78
CA SER A 294 -2.13 -0.59 18.24
C SER A 294 -2.18 -1.98 18.88
N ALA A 295 -2.93 -2.93 18.30
CA ALA A 295 -2.96 -4.30 18.82
C ALA A 295 -1.58 -4.99 18.74
N ILE A 296 -0.79 -4.71 17.69
CA ILE A 296 0.60 -5.16 17.57
C ILE A 296 1.45 -4.53 18.70
N ALA A 297 1.36 -3.20 18.86
CA ALA A 297 2.15 -2.48 19.85
C ALA A 297 1.86 -2.90 21.31
N GLU A 298 0.62 -3.33 21.61
CA GLU A 298 0.22 -3.86 22.90
C GLU A 298 0.74 -5.28 23.17
N SER A 299 1.06 -6.04 22.13
CA SER A 299 1.44 -7.46 22.26
C SER A 299 2.88 -7.64 22.75
N ALA A 300 3.17 -8.81 23.37
CA ALA A 300 4.52 -9.21 23.71
C ALA A 300 5.31 -9.68 22.49
N VAL A 301 4.63 -10.37 21.57
CA VAL A 301 5.18 -10.84 20.28
C VAL A 301 4.11 -10.73 19.22
N SER A 302 4.48 -10.26 18.03
CA SER A 302 3.65 -10.30 16.83
C SER A 302 4.09 -11.45 15.91
N VAL A 303 3.12 -12.22 15.44
CA VAL A 303 3.31 -13.24 14.39
C VAL A 303 2.49 -12.84 13.19
N SER A 304 3.10 -12.66 12.01
CA SER A 304 2.35 -12.19 10.85
C SER A 304 2.94 -12.63 9.52
N GLN A 305 2.16 -12.43 8.44
CA GLN A 305 2.73 -12.37 7.10
C GLN A 305 3.50 -11.06 6.93
N CYS A 306 4.37 -10.97 5.88
CA CYS A 306 5.26 -9.84 5.68
C CYS A 306 4.79 -8.89 4.56
N GLY A 307 3.48 -8.55 4.55
CA GLY A 307 2.92 -7.53 3.66
C GLY A 307 3.47 -6.13 3.97
N TYR A 308 3.43 -5.20 2.99
CA TYR A 308 3.96 -3.85 3.14
C TYR A 308 3.46 -3.14 4.43
N ASN A 309 2.15 -2.98 4.61
CA ASN A 309 1.61 -2.26 5.77
C ASN A 309 1.97 -2.93 7.09
N THR A 310 1.84 -4.27 7.18
CA THR A 310 2.18 -5.02 8.39
C THR A 310 3.65 -4.84 8.77
N SER A 311 4.55 -4.79 7.78
CA SER A 311 5.98 -4.57 8.04
C SER A 311 6.24 -3.19 8.65
N ILE A 312 5.51 -2.17 8.21
CA ILE A 312 5.61 -0.82 8.76
C ILE A 312 5.02 -0.76 10.17
N ASP A 313 3.89 -1.44 10.40
CA ASP A 313 3.30 -1.54 11.74
C ASP A 313 4.26 -2.20 12.72
N LEU A 314 5.00 -3.25 12.30
CA LEU A 314 6.04 -3.89 13.09
C LEU A 314 7.22 -2.94 13.39
N LEU A 315 7.70 -2.22 12.37
CA LEU A 315 8.77 -1.24 12.53
C LEU A 315 8.40 -0.13 13.51
N ARG A 316 7.17 0.39 13.43
CA ARG A 316 6.65 1.42 14.34
C ARG A 316 6.43 0.91 15.75
N ALA A 317 5.88 -0.30 15.89
CA ALA A 317 5.57 -0.88 17.18
C ALA A 317 6.83 -1.25 17.98
N GLY A 318 7.93 -1.60 17.30
CA GLY A 318 9.18 -2.03 17.95
C GLY A 318 9.00 -3.21 18.87
N VAL A 319 8.00 -4.07 18.63
CA VAL A 319 7.79 -5.31 19.40
C VAL A 319 8.53 -6.47 18.75
N PRO A 320 8.98 -7.46 19.54
CA PRO A 320 9.49 -8.70 19.00
C PRO A 320 8.52 -9.31 17.98
N ALA A 321 8.99 -9.72 16.83
CA ALA A 321 8.12 -10.19 15.77
C ALA A 321 8.69 -11.42 15.06
N VAL A 322 7.78 -12.32 14.66
CA VAL A 322 8.06 -13.45 13.77
C VAL A 322 7.24 -13.28 12.52
N VAL A 323 7.89 -13.25 11.35
CA VAL A 323 7.20 -13.17 10.08
C VAL A 323 7.23 -14.51 9.35
N VAL A 324 6.06 -14.88 8.80
CA VAL A 324 5.85 -16.06 7.96
C VAL A 324 5.39 -15.55 6.60
N PRO A 325 6.31 -15.24 5.67
CA PRO A 325 5.95 -14.68 4.38
C PRO A 325 5.06 -15.66 3.60
N TYR A 326 4.04 -15.13 2.94
CA TYR A 326 3.31 -15.90 1.93
C TYR A 326 4.21 -16.06 0.70
N ASP A 327 4.37 -17.29 0.22
CA ASP A 327 5.30 -17.67 -0.86
C ASP A 327 4.66 -18.52 -1.97
N GLU A 328 3.31 -18.54 -2.03
CA GLU A 328 2.55 -19.21 -3.08
C GLU A 328 2.18 -18.23 -4.20
N ASP A 329 1.65 -18.72 -5.31
CA ASP A 329 1.15 -17.93 -6.44
C ASP A 329 2.17 -16.96 -7.09
N GLY A 330 3.47 -17.24 -6.95
CA GLY A 330 4.54 -16.39 -7.49
C GLY A 330 4.79 -15.11 -6.66
N GLU A 331 4.30 -15.05 -5.42
CA GLU A 331 4.59 -13.94 -4.50
C GLU A 331 6.05 -13.98 -4.04
N THR A 332 6.81 -12.96 -4.38
CA THR A 332 8.25 -12.85 -4.02
C THR A 332 8.54 -11.66 -3.13
N GLU A 333 7.62 -10.68 -3.08
CA GLU A 333 7.80 -9.43 -2.36
C GLU A 333 7.86 -9.62 -0.85
N GLN A 334 6.93 -10.44 -0.31
CA GLN A 334 6.89 -10.69 1.13
C GLN A 334 8.16 -11.40 1.59
N TRP A 335 8.66 -12.35 0.78
CA TRP A 335 9.92 -13.03 1.06
C TRP A 335 11.11 -12.06 1.04
N ALA A 336 11.23 -11.26 -0.02
CA ALA A 336 12.31 -10.29 -0.17
C ALA A 336 12.30 -9.25 0.97
N ARG A 337 11.11 -8.80 1.39
CA ARG A 337 10.94 -7.87 2.53
C ARG A 337 11.32 -8.51 3.84
N ALA A 338 10.85 -9.74 4.10
CA ALA A 338 11.14 -10.48 5.32
C ALA A 338 12.65 -10.72 5.50
N ARG A 339 13.35 -11.10 4.42
CA ARG A 339 14.81 -11.29 4.44
C ARG A 339 15.57 -10.00 4.80
N ARG A 340 15.12 -8.85 4.32
CA ARG A 340 15.73 -7.57 4.66
C ARG A 340 15.47 -7.18 6.11
N LEU A 341 14.25 -7.36 6.60
CA LEU A 341 13.91 -7.08 7.99
C LEU A 341 14.64 -8.01 8.96
N GLU A 342 14.81 -9.29 8.60
CA GLU A 342 15.63 -10.24 9.34
C GLU A 342 17.10 -9.81 9.40
N ALA A 343 17.68 -9.42 8.26
CA ALA A 343 19.06 -8.93 8.19
C ALA A 343 19.30 -7.66 9.03
N LEU A 344 18.27 -6.85 9.19
CA LEU A 344 18.28 -5.66 10.07
C LEU A 344 18.00 -6.01 11.55
N GLY A 345 17.72 -7.26 11.88
CA GLY A 345 17.39 -7.69 13.24
C GLY A 345 16.02 -7.21 13.75
N VAL A 346 15.13 -6.82 12.85
CA VAL A 346 13.78 -6.32 13.19
C VAL A 346 12.81 -7.46 13.46
N VAL A 347 12.95 -8.58 12.73
CA VAL A 347 12.04 -9.71 12.80
C VAL A 347 12.80 -11.03 12.80
N GLY A 348 12.22 -12.07 13.41
CA GLY A 348 12.59 -13.46 13.14
C GLY A 348 11.85 -13.96 11.89
N LEU A 349 12.54 -14.61 10.97
CA LEU A 349 11.97 -15.16 9.74
C LEU A 349 11.71 -16.67 9.89
N LEU A 350 10.45 -17.07 9.77
CA LEU A 350 10.06 -18.48 9.67
C LEU A 350 9.54 -18.76 8.25
N PRO A 351 10.31 -19.43 7.38
CA PRO A 351 9.87 -19.76 6.04
C PRO A 351 8.57 -20.56 6.03
N ALA A 352 7.62 -20.24 5.12
CA ALA A 352 6.33 -20.93 5.06
C ALA A 352 6.49 -22.45 4.86
N GLY A 353 7.49 -22.88 4.09
CA GLY A 353 7.80 -24.31 3.92
C GLY A 353 8.24 -25.03 5.21
N ARG A 354 8.67 -24.30 6.25
CA ARG A 354 9.06 -24.84 7.57
C ARG A 354 7.99 -24.61 8.65
N LEU A 355 6.85 -24.01 8.30
CA LEU A 355 5.78 -23.68 9.23
C LEU A 355 5.17 -24.97 9.81
N SER A 356 5.33 -25.18 11.08
CA SER A 356 4.73 -26.24 11.89
C SER A 356 4.43 -25.70 13.29
N GLN A 357 3.55 -26.37 14.05
CA GLN A 357 3.22 -25.99 15.42
C GLN A 357 4.47 -25.79 16.29
N LYS A 358 5.43 -26.73 16.20
CA LYS A 358 6.67 -26.70 16.99
C LYS A 358 7.56 -25.55 16.52
N ALA A 359 7.81 -25.41 15.22
CA ALA A 359 8.67 -24.36 14.69
C ALA A 359 8.12 -22.96 14.98
N LEU A 360 6.80 -22.78 14.93
CA LEU A 360 6.15 -21.51 15.28
C LEU A 360 6.28 -21.22 16.78
N ALA A 361 6.04 -22.22 17.65
CA ALA A 361 6.21 -22.04 19.09
C ALA A 361 7.65 -21.70 19.45
N ASP A 362 8.64 -22.43 18.91
CA ASP A 362 10.06 -22.16 19.12
C ASP A 362 10.45 -20.74 18.67
N ALA A 363 9.96 -20.31 17.51
CA ALA A 363 10.20 -18.94 17.00
C ALA A 363 9.60 -17.85 17.91
N VAL A 364 8.36 -18.05 18.39
CA VAL A 364 7.71 -17.11 19.33
C VAL A 364 8.48 -17.04 20.64
N LEU A 365 8.89 -18.17 21.22
CA LEU A 365 9.66 -18.21 22.45
C LEU A 365 11.05 -17.57 22.29
N GLY A 366 11.70 -17.80 21.15
CA GLY A 366 12.95 -17.12 20.79
C GLY A 366 12.77 -15.60 20.68
N ALA A 367 11.68 -15.15 20.06
CA ALA A 367 11.37 -13.72 19.93
C ALA A 367 11.13 -13.04 21.29
N LEU A 368 10.48 -13.71 22.25
CA LEU A 368 10.26 -13.19 23.61
C LEU A 368 11.57 -12.89 24.37
N THR A 369 12.64 -13.61 24.02
CA THR A 369 13.96 -13.45 24.67
C THR A 369 14.91 -12.55 23.88
N SER A 370 14.52 -12.16 22.64
CA SER A 370 15.34 -11.28 21.81
C SER A 370 15.08 -9.81 22.15
N THR A 371 16.14 -9.00 22.07
CA THR A 371 16.02 -7.54 22.07
C THR A 371 15.96 -7.09 20.62
N ALA A 372 14.84 -6.46 20.20
CA ALA A 372 14.74 -5.85 18.89
C ALA A 372 15.85 -4.80 18.70
N SER A 373 16.58 -4.86 17.61
CA SER A 373 17.55 -3.82 17.28
C SER A 373 16.81 -2.53 16.91
N PRO A 374 17.17 -1.36 17.46
CA PRO A 374 16.60 -0.11 17.03
C PRO A 374 17.06 0.19 15.60
N VAL A 375 16.17 0.02 14.63
CA VAL A 375 16.45 0.37 13.23
C VAL A 375 15.79 1.71 12.94
N THR A 376 16.59 2.67 12.49
CA THR A 376 16.12 4.00 12.11
C THR A 376 15.86 4.04 10.60
N LEU A 377 14.73 3.49 10.16
CA LEU A 377 14.20 3.69 8.80
C LEU A 377 13.25 4.89 8.80
N ASP A 378 13.17 5.57 7.67
CA ASP A 378 12.24 6.68 7.50
C ASP A 378 10.80 6.15 7.35
N LEU A 379 9.93 6.53 8.29
CA LEU A 379 8.52 6.11 8.36
C LEU A 379 7.53 7.26 8.11
N ASP A 380 8.00 8.46 7.73
CA ASP A 380 7.20 9.66 7.53
C ASP A 380 6.91 9.94 6.05
N GLY A 381 6.84 8.86 5.27
CA GLY A 381 6.74 8.91 3.81
C GLY A 381 5.51 9.62 3.26
N ALA A 382 4.41 9.72 4.01
CA ALA A 382 3.23 10.45 3.56
C ALA A 382 3.50 11.95 3.46
N ASP A 383 4.09 12.55 4.50
CA ASP A 383 4.38 13.98 4.58
C ASP A 383 5.49 14.37 3.60
N THR A 384 6.53 13.54 3.50
CA THR A 384 7.60 13.70 2.51
C THR A 384 7.05 13.64 1.09
N THR A 385 6.12 12.72 0.79
CA THR A 385 5.45 12.64 -0.52
C THR A 385 4.67 13.91 -0.82
N ALA A 386 3.90 14.42 0.15
CA ALA A 386 3.15 15.66 -0.02
C ALA A 386 4.07 16.86 -0.28
N ALA A 387 5.20 16.95 0.41
CA ALA A 387 6.21 18.00 0.19
C ALA A 387 6.85 17.90 -1.20
N LEU A 388 7.22 16.70 -1.66
CA LEU A 388 7.77 16.47 -2.99
C LEU A 388 6.79 16.88 -4.11
N ILE A 389 5.52 16.49 -4.00
CA ILE A 389 4.49 16.88 -4.96
C ILE A 389 4.31 18.39 -5.00
N SER A 390 4.27 19.05 -3.82
CA SER A 390 4.19 20.50 -3.74
C SER A 390 5.38 21.17 -4.42
N SER A 391 6.60 20.68 -4.22
CA SER A 391 7.81 21.20 -4.87
C SER A 391 7.78 21.03 -6.38
N LEU A 392 7.33 19.87 -6.88
CA LEU A 392 7.18 19.64 -8.32
C LEU A 392 6.17 20.60 -8.95
N VAL A 393 5.04 20.86 -8.30
CA VAL A 393 4.04 21.83 -8.78
C VAL A 393 4.63 23.24 -8.80
N HIS A 394 5.35 23.65 -7.75
CA HIS A 394 5.97 24.97 -7.71
C HIS A 394 7.03 25.16 -8.80
N ALA A 395 7.84 24.14 -9.08
CA ALA A 395 8.87 24.20 -10.11
C ALA A 395 8.28 24.40 -11.52
N LEU A 396 7.09 23.85 -11.78
CA LEU A 396 6.39 24.06 -13.06
C LEU A 396 5.82 25.48 -13.23
N HIS A 397 5.52 26.17 -12.13
CA HIS A 397 4.97 27.53 -12.15
C HIS A 397 6.03 28.63 -12.02
N ALA A 398 7.30 28.27 -11.77
CA ALA A 398 8.44 29.19 -11.67
C ALA A 398 9.54 28.84 -12.70
N PRO A 399 9.28 29.01 -14.02
CA PRO A 399 10.20 28.56 -15.07
C PRO A 399 11.55 29.30 -15.12
N ASP A 400 11.73 30.45 -14.46
CA ASP A 400 12.89 31.32 -14.64
C ASP A 400 13.96 31.25 -13.54
N ALA A 401 13.85 30.39 -12.55
CA ALA A 401 14.82 30.31 -11.45
C ALA A 401 16.06 29.42 -11.72
N LEU A 402 16.12 28.72 -12.85
CA LEU A 402 17.23 27.82 -13.22
C LEU A 402 18.05 28.29 -14.44
N ALA A 403 17.87 29.53 -14.90
CA ALA A 403 18.61 30.11 -16.03
C ALA A 403 19.64 31.20 -15.58
N SER A 404 20.12 31.13 -14.36
CA SER A 404 21.20 32.05 -13.89
C SER A 404 22.36 31.27 -13.28
#